data_fa356fa3fec76cfd09c7df44691c9b28
#
_entry.id   fa356fa3fec76cfd09c7df44691c9b28
#
_cell.length_a   1.000
_cell.length_b   1.000
_cell.length_c   1.000
_cell.angle_alpha   90.00
_cell.angle_beta   90.00
_cell.angle_gamma   90.00
#
_symmetry.space_group_name_H-M   'P 1'
#
loop_
_entity.id
_entity.type
_entity.pdbx_description
1 polymer ?
#
loop_
_entity_poly.entity_id
_entity_poly.type
_entity_poly.pdbx_seq_one_letter_code
_entity_poly.pdbx_strand_id
1 'polypeptide(L)'
;MTVTSSSEAAASGSRVDGWLSPEEFHILEVACDTFLPSLEPPPGSSEALAAYYRRCASDLNVAQLLAETLAFENAEAQAQFHQLMSLMASPVSGLLLVRSAKPFVDLSQEQREKYLFAMANSPLGALRRGYQTLKRLSGFIYFSVPDAQGVNPNWEVLDYQAPTPPSGDAPQPITPLTISGDTTLEADAVVIGSGAGGGVVAGELALAGKSVVVLEKGGYNNEANFTLQEAQAMPELYLKRGTLTSKDLGVIVLAGSTLGGGTVVNWMTSFRTPDYVLQEWEQTSGLKDVFIGSALQDSFAAVEQRINVNTENSAHNKQNQLLVDGCHALGHHHEVIPRNAIDCQQRCGTCGFGCRYGAKQSTMKTYLQDAFDHGARIVVRCNADKVLIENGHAVGVEAT
;
A
#
# COMPACT_ATOMS: atom_id res chain seq x y z
N MET A 1 22.53 -8.82 -21.56
CA MET A 1 21.27 -8.07 -21.63
C MET A 1 21.56 -6.59 -21.38
N THR A 2 20.98 -5.73 -22.18
CA THR A 2 21.25 -4.28 -22.18
C THR A 2 20.07 -3.56 -21.50
N VAL A 3 20.36 -2.63 -20.61
CA VAL A 3 19.37 -1.74 -19.98
C VAL A 3 19.65 -0.32 -20.47
N THR A 4 18.68 0.31 -21.12
CA THR A 4 18.76 1.71 -21.55
C THR A 4 17.74 2.54 -20.78
N SER A 5 18.16 3.67 -20.20
CA SER A 5 17.29 4.61 -19.50
C SER A 5 17.13 5.91 -20.31
N SER A 6 15.90 6.40 -20.44
CA SER A 6 15.61 7.74 -20.93
C SER A 6 15.20 8.65 -19.76
N SER A 7 15.79 9.83 -19.67
CA SER A 7 15.59 10.77 -18.58
C SER A 7 14.29 11.58 -18.78
N GLU A 8 13.18 11.13 -18.23
CA GLU A 8 12.10 12.00 -17.81
C GLU A 8 11.97 11.96 -16.28
N ALA A 9 13.00 12.43 -15.60
CA ALA A 9 12.96 12.61 -14.16
C ALA A 9 12.59 14.04 -13.80
N ALA A 10 11.66 14.16 -12.86
CA ALA A 10 11.36 15.33 -12.04
C ALA A 10 10.45 16.40 -12.64
N ALA A 11 9.16 16.16 -12.58
CA ALA A 11 8.16 17.21 -12.43
C ALA A 11 7.20 16.86 -11.29
N SER A 12 7.71 16.77 -10.06
CA SER A 12 6.86 16.48 -8.88
C SER A 12 6.22 17.72 -8.24
N GLY A 13 6.57 18.92 -8.70
CA GLY A 13 6.05 20.18 -8.14
C GLY A 13 4.89 20.84 -8.88
N SER A 14 4.59 20.45 -10.13
CA SER A 14 3.63 21.21 -10.97
C SER A 14 2.32 20.47 -11.32
N ARG A 15 2.11 19.26 -10.85
CA ARG A 15 0.89 18.49 -11.15
C ARG A 15 -0.28 18.75 -10.20
N VAL A 16 -0.05 19.40 -9.08
CA VAL A 16 -1.03 19.54 -7.99
C VAL A 16 -1.87 20.80 -8.12
N ASP A 17 -1.30 21.87 -8.68
CA ASP A 17 -2.02 23.13 -8.83
C ASP A 17 -2.93 23.13 -10.07
N GLY A 18 -4.25 23.20 -9.83
CA GLY A 18 -5.22 23.57 -10.85
C GLY A 18 -5.81 22.43 -11.68
N TRP A 19 -5.67 21.15 -11.31
CA TRP A 19 -6.34 20.06 -12.01
C TRP A 19 -7.85 20.01 -11.73
N LEU A 20 -8.31 20.46 -10.57
CA LEU A 20 -9.71 20.74 -10.28
C LEU A 20 -10.03 22.22 -10.49
N SER A 21 -11.16 22.53 -11.09
CA SER A 21 -11.71 23.89 -11.11
C SER A 21 -12.11 24.33 -9.69
N PRO A 22 -12.19 25.63 -9.41
CA PRO A 22 -12.66 26.12 -8.10
C PRO A 22 -14.05 25.60 -7.72
N GLU A 23 -14.93 25.40 -8.71
CA GLU A 23 -16.27 24.84 -8.48
C GLU A 23 -16.19 23.36 -8.09
N GLU A 24 -15.41 22.56 -8.80
CA GLU A 24 -15.20 21.13 -8.46
C GLU A 24 -14.54 20.97 -7.09
N PHE A 25 -13.57 21.81 -6.78
CA PHE A 25 -12.92 21.83 -5.47
C PHE A 25 -13.91 22.15 -4.34
N HIS A 26 -14.78 23.15 -4.53
CA HIS A 26 -15.84 23.47 -3.56
C HIS A 26 -16.83 22.31 -3.36
N ILE A 27 -17.21 21.63 -4.44
CA ILE A 27 -18.05 20.41 -4.31
C ILE A 27 -17.35 19.35 -3.48
N LEU A 28 -16.04 19.17 -3.70
CA LEU A 28 -15.23 18.22 -2.94
C LEU A 28 -15.17 18.58 -1.45
N GLU A 29 -14.94 19.85 -1.11
CA GLU A 29 -14.97 20.34 0.28
C GLU A 29 -16.30 20.02 0.96
N VAL A 30 -17.42 20.40 0.33
CA VAL A 30 -18.75 20.15 0.86
C VAL A 30 -19.04 18.65 1.00
N ALA A 31 -18.52 17.82 0.09
CA ALA A 31 -18.65 16.37 0.20
C ALA A 31 -17.84 15.81 1.37
N CYS A 32 -16.60 16.25 1.57
CA CYS A 32 -15.78 15.86 2.71
C CYS A 32 -16.42 16.26 4.05
N ASP A 33 -16.93 17.50 4.15
CA ASP A 33 -17.64 17.97 5.35
C ASP A 33 -18.98 17.27 5.56
N THR A 34 -19.58 16.74 4.50
CA THR A 34 -20.80 15.91 4.65
C THR A 34 -20.49 14.55 5.26
N PHE A 35 -19.34 13.93 4.92
CA PHE A 35 -18.90 12.68 5.54
C PHE A 35 -18.39 12.87 6.97
N LEU A 36 -17.76 14.00 7.25
CA LEU A 36 -17.07 14.31 8.49
C LEU A 36 -17.49 15.71 8.98
N PRO A 37 -18.78 15.82 9.41
CA PRO A 37 -19.34 17.11 9.79
C PRO A 37 -18.92 17.53 11.20
N SER A 38 -18.99 18.83 11.45
CA SER A 38 -19.02 19.35 12.82
C SER A 38 -20.32 18.93 13.52
N LEU A 39 -20.20 18.36 14.70
CA LEU A 39 -21.32 17.87 15.49
C LEU A 39 -21.35 18.55 16.87
N GLU A 40 -22.53 18.64 17.46
CA GLU A 40 -22.67 19.06 18.87
C GLU A 40 -22.11 17.98 19.79
N PRO A 41 -21.19 18.34 20.71
CA PRO A 41 -20.64 17.37 21.64
C PRO A 41 -21.70 16.93 22.68
N PRO A 42 -21.64 15.67 23.15
CA PRO A 42 -22.48 15.22 24.24
C PRO A 42 -22.38 16.11 25.49
N PRO A 43 -23.44 16.34 26.24
CA PRO A 43 -23.39 17.12 27.48
C PRO A 43 -22.36 16.54 28.46
N GLY A 44 -21.52 17.41 29.04
CA GLY A 44 -20.48 17.00 29.99
C GLY A 44 -19.19 16.44 29.34
N SER A 45 -19.05 16.56 28.03
CA SER A 45 -17.80 16.20 27.33
C SER A 45 -16.61 16.97 27.86
N SER A 46 -15.45 16.30 27.95
CA SER A 46 -14.17 16.98 28.15
C SER A 46 -13.88 17.96 27.02
N GLU A 47 -12.96 18.91 27.23
CA GLU A 47 -12.57 19.86 26.20
C GLU A 47 -12.04 19.17 24.93
N ALA A 48 -11.19 18.16 25.09
CA ALA A 48 -10.65 17.36 23.98
C ALA A 48 -11.76 16.64 23.20
N LEU A 49 -12.71 16.01 23.90
CA LEU A 49 -13.84 15.33 23.26
C LEU A 49 -14.77 16.33 22.55
N ALA A 50 -15.02 17.49 23.18
CA ALA A 50 -15.82 18.53 22.56
C ALA A 50 -15.16 19.10 21.29
N ALA A 51 -13.84 19.30 21.31
CA ALA A 51 -13.07 19.72 20.13
C ALA A 51 -13.13 18.68 19.02
N TYR A 52 -13.05 17.38 19.35
CA TYR A 52 -13.18 16.29 18.39
C TYR A 52 -14.55 16.30 17.67
N TYR A 53 -15.64 16.45 18.43
CA TYR A 53 -16.99 16.50 17.83
C TYR A 53 -17.22 17.70 16.93
N ARG A 54 -16.64 18.86 17.27
CA ARG A 54 -16.77 20.09 16.47
C ARG A 54 -15.89 20.13 15.25
N ARG A 55 -14.87 19.27 15.17
CA ARG A 55 -13.93 19.25 14.05
C ARG A 55 -14.57 18.64 12.82
N CYS A 56 -14.58 19.39 11.71
CA CYS A 56 -15.02 18.89 10.40
C CYS A 56 -13.82 18.57 9.49
N ALA A 57 -14.09 18.06 8.30
CA ALA A 57 -13.05 17.73 7.32
C ALA A 57 -12.24 18.96 6.88
N SER A 58 -12.89 20.11 6.72
CA SER A 58 -12.24 21.37 6.33
C SER A 58 -11.21 21.85 7.35
N ASP A 59 -11.40 21.59 8.64
CA ASP A 59 -10.45 21.95 9.71
C ASP A 59 -9.09 21.25 9.56
N LEU A 60 -9.05 20.10 8.85
CA LEU A 60 -7.85 19.32 8.58
C LEU A 60 -7.44 19.34 7.10
N ASN A 61 -7.95 20.26 6.31
CA ASN A 61 -7.64 20.41 4.88
C ASN A 61 -7.85 19.10 4.08
N VAL A 62 -8.84 18.28 4.46
CA VAL A 62 -9.07 16.95 3.88
C VAL A 62 -9.29 17.01 2.37
N ALA A 63 -10.09 17.97 1.90
CA ALA A 63 -10.36 18.12 0.47
C ALA A 63 -9.10 18.45 -0.33
N GLN A 64 -8.23 19.31 0.19
CA GLN A 64 -6.95 19.66 -0.43
C GLN A 64 -6.04 18.42 -0.56
N LEU A 65 -5.85 17.70 0.53
CA LEU A 65 -5.01 16.50 0.57
C LEU A 65 -5.58 15.37 -0.31
N LEU A 66 -6.91 15.28 -0.41
CA LEU A 66 -7.58 14.32 -1.29
C LEU A 66 -7.37 14.71 -2.77
N ALA A 67 -7.52 15.99 -3.11
CA ALA A 67 -7.23 16.49 -4.46
C ALA A 67 -5.77 16.21 -4.85
N GLU A 68 -4.82 16.48 -3.96
CA GLU A 68 -3.40 16.16 -4.14
C GLU A 68 -3.16 14.67 -4.37
N THR A 69 -3.84 13.80 -3.62
CA THR A 69 -3.73 12.35 -3.79
C THR A 69 -4.22 11.91 -5.17
N LEU A 70 -5.37 12.43 -5.62
CA LEU A 70 -5.96 12.09 -6.91
C LEU A 70 -5.21 12.71 -8.11
N ALA A 71 -4.45 13.79 -7.93
CA ALA A 71 -3.61 14.36 -8.97
C ALA A 71 -2.53 13.40 -9.49
N PHE A 72 -2.16 12.39 -8.71
CA PHE A 72 -1.21 11.33 -9.12
C PHE A 72 -1.87 10.15 -9.84
N GLU A 73 -3.20 10.11 -9.92
CA GLU A 73 -3.89 9.06 -10.65
C GLU A 73 -3.77 9.26 -12.16
N ASN A 74 -4.04 8.19 -12.92
CA ASN A 74 -3.99 8.26 -14.37
C ASN A 74 -5.12 9.14 -14.94
N ALA A 75 -4.97 9.58 -16.19
CA ALA A 75 -5.91 10.47 -16.86
C ALA A 75 -7.36 9.91 -16.91
N GLU A 76 -7.52 8.60 -16.98
CA GLU A 76 -8.85 7.96 -16.99
C GLU A 76 -9.53 8.12 -15.61
N ALA A 77 -8.81 7.89 -14.52
CA ALA A 77 -9.33 8.06 -13.17
C ALA A 77 -9.65 9.53 -12.87
N GLN A 78 -8.79 10.46 -13.31
CA GLN A 78 -9.05 11.89 -13.20
C GLN A 78 -10.28 12.31 -13.99
N ALA A 79 -10.45 11.82 -15.23
CA ALA A 79 -11.63 12.10 -16.03
C ALA A 79 -12.93 11.56 -15.39
N GLN A 80 -12.87 10.37 -14.78
CA GLN A 80 -14.01 9.82 -14.03
C GLN A 80 -14.34 10.67 -12.80
N PHE A 81 -13.34 11.23 -12.14
CA PHE A 81 -13.54 12.14 -11.01
C PHE A 81 -14.18 13.47 -11.43
N HIS A 82 -13.73 14.08 -12.53
CA HIS A 82 -14.38 15.27 -13.13
C HIS A 82 -15.85 14.99 -13.49
N GLN A 83 -16.14 13.81 -14.06
CA GLN A 83 -17.52 13.41 -14.35
C GLN A 83 -18.37 13.31 -13.07
N LEU A 84 -17.80 12.79 -11.98
CA LEU A 84 -18.47 12.74 -10.69
C LEU A 84 -18.76 14.15 -10.15
N MET A 85 -17.79 15.07 -10.20
CA MET A 85 -17.98 16.45 -9.76
C MET A 85 -19.04 17.14 -10.62
N SER A 86 -19.00 16.99 -11.94
CA SER A 86 -20.01 17.53 -12.86
C SER A 86 -21.43 16.98 -12.56
N LEU A 87 -21.53 15.71 -12.22
CA LEU A 87 -22.81 15.13 -11.80
C LEU A 87 -23.32 15.79 -10.51
N MET A 88 -22.45 15.96 -9.51
CA MET A 88 -22.81 16.58 -8.23
C MET A 88 -23.13 18.08 -8.37
N ALA A 89 -22.56 18.78 -9.34
CA ALA A 89 -22.92 20.14 -9.71
C ALA A 89 -24.31 20.26 -10.35
N SER A 90 -24.85 19.18 -10.90
CA SER A 90 -26.09 19.21 -11.66
C SER A 90 -27.34 19.21 -10.77
N PRO A 91 -28.28 20.18 -10.90
CA PRO A 91 -29.57 20.11 -10.22
C PRO A 91 -30.40 18.88 -10.59
N VAL A 92 -30.18 18.29 -11.76
CA VAL A 92 -30.87 17.07 -12.22
C VAL A 92 -30.52 15.87 -11.34
N SER A 93 -29.26 15.75 -10.93
CA SER A 93 -28.86 14.69 -10.01
C SER A 93 -29.50 14.83 -8.62
N GLY A 94 -29.61 16.06 -8.11
CA GLY A 94 -30.33 16.37 -6.89
C GLY A 94 -31.81 15.98 -6.99
N LEU A 95 -32.46 16.27 -8.12
CA LEU A 95 -33.86 15.88 -8.36
C LEU A 95 -34.03 14.35 -8.38
N LEU A 96 -33.13 13.63 -9.06
CA LEU A 96 -33.20 12.18 -9.20
C LEU A 96 -32.88 11.42 -7.90
N LEU A 97 -31.89 11.88 -7.14
CA LEU A 97 -31.39 11.16 -5.96
C LEU A 97 -32.11 11.54 -4.67
N VAL A 98 -32.52 12.82 -4.52
CA VAL A 98 -33.12 13.31 -3.27
C VAL A 98 -34.37 14.14 -3.48
N ARG A 99 -34.95 14.17 -4.70
CA ARG A 99 -36.15 14.90 -5.08
C ARG A 99 -36.08 16.42 -4.83
N SER A 100 -34.87 16.98 -4.99
CA SER A 100 -34.59 18.40 -4.86
C SER A 100 -33.88 18.91 -6.11
N ALA A 101 -34.45 19.86 -6.84
CA ALA A 101 -33.87 20.44 -8.05
C ALA A 101 -32.75 21.45 -7.71
N LYS A 102 -31.79 21.04 -6.90
CA LYS A 102 -30.61 21.83 -6.47
C LYS A 102 -29.34 21.02 -6.70
N PRO A 103 -28.20 21.68 -7.01
CA PRO A 103 -26.91 21.04 -6.99
C PRO A 103 -26.54 20.56 -5.57
N PHE A 104 -25.60 19.64 -5.46
CA PHE A 104 -25.21 19.02 -4.18
C PHE A 104 -24.83 20.05 -3.10
N VAL A 105 -24.11 21.08 -3.46
CA VAL A 105 -23.63 22.13 -2.54
C VAL A 105 -24.75 22.94 -1.91
N ASP A 106 -25.87 23.12 -2.61
CA ASP A 106 -27.03 23.88 -2.16
C ASP A 106 -28.06 23.06 -1.37
N LEU A 107 -27.81 21.77 -1.19
CA LEU A 107 -28.65 20.88 -0.38
C LEU A 107 -28.37 21.11 1.11
N SER A 108 -29.38 20.87 1.96
CA SER A 108 -29.15 20.80 3.42
C SER A 108 -28.26 19.60 3.78
N GLN A 109 -27.64 19.61 4.97
CA GLN A 109 -26.81 18.51 5.46
C GLN A 109 -27.56 17.17 5.36
N GLU A 110 -28.80 17.10 5.85
CA GLU A 110 -29.63 15.89 5.77
C GLU A 110 -29.87 15.44 4.33
N GLN A 111 -30.09 16.38 3.40
CA GLN A 111 -30.29 16.06 1.98
C GLN A 111 -28.97 15.58 1.33
N ARG A 112 -27.82 16.15 1.69
CA ARG A 112 -26.50 15.70 1.21
C ARG A 112 -26.17 14.30 1.69
N GLU A 113 -26.46 13.99 2.94
CA GLU A 113 -26.31 12.62 3.47
C GLU A 113 -27.18 11.61 2.71
N LYS A 114 -28.46 11.95 2.46
CA LYS A 114 -29.37 11.13 1.64
C LYS A 114 -28.85 10.97 0.20
N TYR A 115 -28.29 12.04 -0.37
CA TYR A 115 -27.69 12.01 -1.71
C TYR A 115 -26.51 11.03 -1.77
N LEU A 116 -25.57 11.14 -0.84
CA LEU A 116 -24.43 10.24 -0.74
C LEU A 116 -24.88 8.80 -0.47
N PHE A 117 -25.87 8.60 0.37
CA PHE A 117 -26.45 7.28 0.63
C PHE A 117 -27.15 6.68 -0.60
N ALA A 118 -27.81 7.51 -1.40
CA ALA A 118 -28.40 7.09 -2.68
C ALA A 118 -27.32 6.70 -3.70
N MET A 119 -26.19 7.40 -3.73
CA MET A 119 -25.04 6.99 -4.54
C MET A 119 -24.49 5.63 -4.08
N ALA A 120 -24.35 5.41 -2.77
CA ALA A 120 -23.86 4.15 -2.20
C ALA A 120 -24.69 2.93 -2.60
N ASN A 121 -26.00 3.11 -2.70
CA ASN A 121 -26.97 2.06 -3.00
C ASN A 121 -27.46 2.07 -4.47
N SER A 122 -26.84 2.88 -5.33
CA SER A 122 -27.23 3.01 -6.73
C SER A 122 -27.01 1.70 -7.51
N PRO A 123 -27.90 1.34 -8.44
CA PRO A 123 -27.64 0.27 -9.41
C PRO A 123 -26.46 0.61 -10.34
N LEU A 124 -26.15 1.91 -10.52
CA LEU A 124 -25.05 2.37 -11.35
C LEU A 124 -23.71 2.22 -10.61
N GLY A 125 -22.84 1.35 -11.11
CA GLY A 125 -21.53 1.08 -10.51
C GLY A 125 -20.65 2.33 -10.37
N ALA A 126 -20.76 3.28 -11.32
CA ALA A 126 -20.01 4.54 -11.26
C ALA A 126 -20.34 5.38 -10.02
N LEU A 127 -21.62 5.47 -9.64
CA LEU A 127 -22.03 6.20 -8.43
C LEU A 127 -21.55 5.53 -7.15
N ARG A 128 -21.64 4.20 -7.07
CA ARG A 128 -21.10 3.46 -5.92
C ARG A 128 -19.59 3.64 -5.79
N ARG A 129 -18.84 3.61 -6.92
CA ARG A 129 -17.39 3.88 -6.91
C ARG A 129 -17.09 5.29 -6.42
N GLY A 130 -17.79 6.31 -6.96
CA GLY A 130 -17.61 7.70 -6.53
C GLY A 130 -17.81 7.87 -5.02
N TYR A 131 -18.91 7.31 -4.49
CA TYR A 131 -19.17 7.29 -3.05
C TYR A 131 -18.03 6.63 -2.25
N GLN A 132 -17.58 5.44 -2.67
CA GLN A 132 -16.53 4.72 -1.96
C GLN A 132 -15.19 5.46 -2.00
N THR A 133 -14.85 6.07 -3.13
CA THR A 133 -13.62 6.87 -3.26
C THR A 133 -13.65 8.05 -2.29
N LEU A 134 -14.72 8.86 -2.33
CA LEU A 134 -14.87 10.01 -1.43
C LEU A 134 -14.83 9.58 0.04
N LYS A 135 -15.65 8.61 0.43
CA LYS A 135 -15.74 8.16 1.83
C LYS A 135 -14.41 7.62 2.36
N ARG A 136 -13.76 6.72 1.59
CA ARG A 136 -12.53 6.05 2.05
C ARG A 136 -11.37 7.02 2.17
N LEU A 137 -11.16 7.87 1.16
CA LEU A 137 -10.05 8.82 1.17
C LEU A 137 -10.28 9.92 2.20
N SER A 138 -11.50 10.47 2.31
CA SER A 138 -11.80 11.48 3.34
C SER A 138 -11.56 10.93 4.74
N GLY A 139 -12.07 9.74 5.04
CA GLY A 139 -11.86 9.11 6.34
C GLY A 139 -10.39 8.77 6.61
N PHE A 140 -9.69 8.22 5.61
CA PHE A 140 -8.26 7.92 5.73
C PHE A 140 -7.45 9.18 6.06
N ILE A 141 -7.62 10.26 5.28
CA ILE A 141 -6.88 11.51 5.49
C ILE A 141 -7.21 12.13 6.85
N TYR A 142 -8.49 12.21 7.20
CA TYR A 142 -8.94 12.83 8.45
C TYR A 142 -8.35 12.17 9.70
N PHE A 143 -8.18 10.85 9.70
CA PHE A 143 -7.69 10.11 10.86
C PHE A 143 -6.19 9.78 10.82
N SER A 144 -5.53 9.84 9.66
CA SER A 144 -4.14 9.39 9.53
C SER A 144 -3.12 10.50 9.32
N VAL A 145 -3.52 11.64 8.75
CA VAL A 145 -2.56 12.71 8.41
C VAL A 145 -2.21 13.50 9.66
N PRO A 146 -0.91 13.55 10.03
CA PRO A 146 -0.45 14.36 11.15
C PRO A 146 -0.35 15.83 10.76
N ASP A 147 -0.42 16.70 11.76
CA ASP A 147 -0.10 18.13 11.65
C ASP A 147 1.43 18.38 11.55
N ALA A 148 1.82 19.65 11.59
CA ALA A 148 3.23 20.05 11.55
C ALA A 148 4.05 19.57 12.76
N GLN A 149 3.41 19.19 13.84
CA GLN A 149 4.01 18.61 15.05
C GLN A 149 4.11 17.07 14.96
N GLY A 150 3.62 16.47 13.90
CA GLY A 150 3.63 15.01 13.70
C GLY A 150 2.49 14.28 14.43
N VAL A 151 1.46 14.99 14.87
CA VAL A 151 0.32 14.45 15.63
C VAL A 151 -0.98 14.76 14.92
N ASN A 152 -1.85 13.77 14.76
CA ASN A 152 -3.21 14.04 14.30
C ASN A 152 -4.08 14.40 15.51
N PRO A 153 -4.81 15.53 15.50
CA PRO A 153 -5.57 16.00 16.65
C PRO A 153 -6.75 15.10 17.06
N ASN A 154 -7.07 14.07 16.27
CA ASN A 154 -8.08 13.07 16.62
C ASN A 154 -7.51 11.93 17.47
N TRP A 155 -6.19 11.72 17.47
CA TRP A 155 -5.57 10.55 18.11
C TRP A 155 -5.74 10.53 19.62
N GLU A 156 -5.68 11.68 20.30
CA GLU A 156 -5.85 11.79 21.73
C GLU A 156 -7.21 11.21 22.19
N VAL A 157 -8.29 11.61 21.54
CA VAL A 157 -9.66 11.16 21.90
C VAL A 157 -9.88 9.69 21.56
N LEU A 158 -9.18 9.17 20.56
CA LEU A 158 -9.23 7.77 20.16
C LEU A 158 -8.30 6.87 21.00
N ASP A 159 -7.56 7.45 21.95
CA ASP A 159 -6.49 6.77 22.72
C ASP A 159 -5.47 6.08 21.79
N TYR A 160 -5.23 6.71 20.62
CA TYR A 160 -4.25 6.21 19.66
C TYR A 160 -2.89 6.84 19.93
N GLN A 161 -1.91 6.01 20.25
CA GLN A 161 -0.53 6.43 20.41
C GLN A 161 0.24 6.07 19.14
N ALA A 162 0.65 7.09 18.38
CA ALA A 162 1.50 6.87 17.22
C ALA A 162 2.81 6.18 17.65
N PRO A 163 3.24 5.14 16.95
CA PRO A 163 4.51 4.49 17.24
C PRO A 163 5.66 5.48 17.12
N THR A 164 6.52 5.52 18.14
CA THR A 164 7.74 6.32 18.11
C THR A 164 8.85 5.47 17.49
N PRO A 165 9.50 5.93 16.41
CA PRO A 165 10.67 5.23 15.88
C PRO A 165 11.76 5.08 16.94
N PRO A 166 12.49 3.96 16.96
CA PRO A 166 13.65 3.82 17.84
C PRO A 166 14.68 4.92 17.55
N SER A 167 15.34 5.40 18.59
CA SER A 167 16.42 6.38 18.47
C SER A 167 17.67 5.73 17.90
N GLY A 168 18.44 6.50 17.13
CA GLY A 168 19.73 6.10 16.57
C GLY A 168 19.67 5.83 15.06
N ASP A 169 20.84 5.85 14.45
CA ASP A 169 21.01 5.57 13.02
C ASP A 169 20.96 4.06 12.77
N ALA A 170 20.09 3.66 11.87
CA ALA A 170 20.06 2.28 11.39
C ALA A 170 20.99 2.12 10.16
N PRO A 171 21.66 0.99 10.01
CA PRO A 171 22.54 0.74 8.88
C PRO A 171 21.74 0.68 7.57
N GLN A 172 22.39 1.14 6.49
CA GLN A 172 21.90 0.97 5.12
C GLN A 172 22.84 -0.02 4.40
N PRO A 173 22.65 -1.33 4.57
CA PRO A 173 23.60 -2.33 4.11
C PRO A 173 23.66 -2.46 2.59
N ILE A 174 22.57 -2.15 1.87
CA ILE A 174 22.53 -2.14 0.41
C ILE A 174 22.76 -0.70 -0.08
N THR A 175 23.65 -0.54 -1.07
CA THR A 175 23.84 0.72 -1.77
C THR A 175 23.35 0.55 -3.21
N PRO A 176 22.15 1.04 -3.55
CA PRO A 176 21.65 0.99 -4.91
C PRO A 176 22.56 1.75 -5.88
N LEU A 177 22.67 1.25 -7.10
CA LEU A 177 23.42 1.90 -8.15
C LEU A 177 22.70 3.20 -8.57
N THR A 178 23.42 4.31 -8.50
CA THR A 178 22.92 5.59 -9.00
C THR A 178 23.16 5.68 -10.50
N ILE A 179 22.08 5.87 -11.26
CA ILE A 179 22.13 6.10 -12.71
C ILE A 179 21.97 7.59 -12.97
N SER A 180 22.87 8.16 -13.76
CA SER A 180 22.81 9.54 -14.20
C SER A 180 22.83 9.58 -15.74
N GLY A 181 21.70 9.94 -16.34
CA GLY A 181 21.54 9.95 -17.81
C GLY A 181 21.42 8.56 -18.44
N ASP A 182 21.40 8.52 -19.77
CA ASP A 182 21.26 7.28 -20.52
C ASP A 182 22.44 6.35 -20.24
N THR A 183 22.14 5.16 -19.79
CA THR A 183 23.14 4.19 -19.35
C THR A 183 22.79 2.80 -19.85
N THR A 184 23.80 2.07 -20.32
CA THR A 184 23.68 0.67 -20.65
C THR A 184 24.45 -0.18 -19.64
N LEU A 185 23.77 -1.16 -19.04
CA LEU A 185 24.34 -2.15 -18.14
C LEU A 185 24.31 -3.52 -18.80
N GLU A 186 25.43 -4.26 -18.71
CA GLU A 186 25.52 -5.64 -19.20
C GLU A 186 25.49 -6.61 -18.00
N ALA A 187 24.74 -7.71 -18.13
CA ALA A 187 24.65 -8.76 -17.12
C ALA A 187 24.26 -10.12 -17.74
N ASP A 188 24.55 -11.22 -17.03
CA ASP A 188 24.03 -12.55 -17.37
C ASP A 188 22.51 -12.62 -17.21
N ALA A 189 22.00 -11.90 -16.18
CA ALA A 189 20.56 -11.86 -15.90
C ALA A 189 20.10 -10.46 -15.47
N VAL A 190 18.91 -10.06 -15.95
CA VAL A 190 18.16 -8.90 -15.46
C VAL A 190 16.92 -9.41 -14.76
N VAL A 191 16.76 -9.03 -13.48
CA VAL A 191 15.61 -9.38 -12.65
C VAL A 191 14.69 -8.16 -12.56
N ILE A 192 13.46 -8.30 -13.04
CA ILE A 192 12.45 -7.23 -13.02
C ILE A 192 11.59 -7.39 -11.76
N GLY A 193 11.75 -6.44 -10.85
CA GLY A 193 11.08 -6.41 -9.55
C GLY A 193 11.86 -7.17 -8.48
N SER A 194 11.98 -6.56 -7.31
CA SER A 194 12.76 -7.05 -6.16
C SER A 194 11.91 -7.76 -5.08
N GLY A 195 10.63 -7.99 -5.35
CA GLY A 195 9.72 -8.66 -4.42
C GLY A 195 10.10 -10.09 -4.08
N ALA A 196 9.17 -10.87 -3.52
CA ALA A 196 9.43 -12.23 -3.03
C ALA A 196 10.12 -13.13 -4.06
N GLY A 197 9.58 -13.22 -5.28
CA GLY A 197 10.15 -14.06 -6.33
C GLY A 197 11.45 -13.51 -6.91
N GLY A 198 11.46 -12.20 -7.26
CA GLY A 198 12.66 -11.58 -7.86
C GLY A 198 13.84 -11.54 -6.92
N GLY A 199 13.59 -11.31 -5.62
CA GLY A 199 14.64 -11.36 -4.60
C GLY A 199 15.33 -12.72 -4.53
N VAL A 200 14.55 -13.81 -4.50
CA VAL A 200 15.10 -15.18 -4.49
C VAL A 200 15.93 -15.45 -5.76
N VAL A 201 15.36 -15.14 -6.93
CA VAL A 201 16.06 -15.35 -8.21
C VAL A 201 17.39 -14.57 -8.24
N ALA A 202 17.38 -13.31 -7.80
CA ALA A 202 18.58 -12.48 -7.76
C ALA A 202 19.64 -13.05 -6.81
N GLY A 203 19.21 -13.48 -5.60
CA GLY A 203 20.11 -14.08 -4.62
C GLY A 203 20.76 -15.37 -5.13
N GLU A 204 19.96 -16.31 -5.62
CA GLU A 204 20.41 -17.60 -6.09
C GLU A 204 21.33 -17.49 -7.32
N LEU A 205 21.03 -16.59 -8.28
CA LEU A 205 21.88 -16.36 -9.43
C LEU A 205 23.21 -15.72 -9.04
N ALA A 206 23.20 -14.74 -8.15
CA ALA A 206 24.43 -14.09 -7.68
C ALA A 206 25.30 -15.06 -6.87
N LEU A 207 24.72 -15.88 -5.99
CA LEU A 207 25.42 -16.95 -5.27
C LEU A 207 26.02 -17.99 -6.24
N ALA A 208 25.38 -18.25 -7.37
CA ALA A 208 25.91 -19.10 -8.44
C ALA A 208 26.98 -18.41 -9.31
N GLY A 209 27.44 -17.22 -8.95
CA GLY A 209 28.50 -16.47 -9.64
C GLY A 209 28.05 -15.78 -10.92
N LYS A 210 26.74 -15.58 -11.13
CA LYS A 210 26.22 -14.83 -12.28
C LYS A 210 26.23 -13.33 -12.00
N SER A 211 26.54 -12.54 -13.03
CA SER A 211 26.35 -11.10 -12.98
C SER A 211 24.85 -10.78 -13.08
N VAL A 212 24.31 -10.09 -12.07
CA VAL A 212 22.87 -9.81 -11.96
C VAL A 212 22.61 -8.31 -11.88
N VAL A 213 21.62 -7.83 -12.61
CA VAL A 213 21.02 -6.50 -12.44
C VAL A 213 19.58 -6.67 -11.97
N VAL A 214 19.25 -6.01 -10.87
CA VAL A 214 17.87 -5.97 -10.34
C VAL A 214 17.28 -4.58 -10.61
N LEU A 215 16.13 -4.52 -11.27
CA LEU A 215 15.37 -3.30 -11.54
C LEU A 215 14.16 -3.25 -10.64
N GLU A 216 14.11 -2.25 -9.75
CA GLU A 216 12.99 -2.04 -8.85
C GLU A 216 12.34 -0.67 -9.12
N LYS A 217 11.03 -0.67 -9.33
CA LYS A 217 10.24 0.54 -9.59
C LYS A 217 10.18 1.46 -8.36
N GLY A 218 10.07 0.88 -7.18
CA GLY A 218 10.02 1.61 -5.93
C GLY A 218 11.36 2.13 -5.46
N GLY A 219 11.34 2.94 -4.40
CA GLY A 219 12.55 3.46 -3.76
C GLY A 219 13.20 2.43 -2.83
N TYR A 220 14.36 2.79 -2.28
CA TYR A 220 15.00 2.05 -1.20
C TYR A 220 14.61 2.64 0.14
N ASN A 221 13.77 1.92 0.87
CA ASN A 221 13.36 2.25 2.22
C ASN A 221 13.74 1.11 3.16
N ASN A 222 14.33 1.44 4.30
CA ASN A 222 14.78 0.48 5.30
C ASN A 222 14.61 1.02 6.72
N GLU A 223 15.23 0.39 7.70
CA GLU A 223 15.17 0.75 9.10
C GLU A 223 15.61 2.19 9.40
N ALA A 224 16.42 2.81 8.53
CA ALA A 224 16.86 4.19 8.70
C ALA A 224 15.75 5.22 8.45
N ASN A 225 14.79 4.91 7.57
CA ASN A 225 13.81 5.88 7.09
C ASN A 225 12.34 5.43 7.14
N PHE A 226 12.01 4.22 7.64
CA PHE A 226 10.63 3.87 7.91
C PHE A 226 10.03 4.80 8.97
N THR A 227 8.97 5.52 8.64
CA THR A 227 8.39 6.55 9.50
C THR A 227 7.42 6.00 10.55
N LEU A 228 6.91 4.78 10.37
CA LEU A 228 5.85 4.12 11.15
C LEU A 228 4.50 4.87 11.12
N GLN A 229 4.36 5.90 10.30
CA GLN A 229 3.14 6.67 10.11
C GLN A 229 2.47 6.26 8.80
N GLU A 230 1.20 5.86 8.87
CA GLU A 230 0.44 5.33 7.74
C GLU A 230 0.37 6.33 6.57
N ALA A 231 0.05 7.58 6.86
CA ALA A 231 -0.07 8.63 5.85
C ALA A 231 1.22 8.89 5.06
N GLN A 232 2.38 8.61 5.65
CA GLN A 232 3.69 8.74 5.01
C GLN A 232 4.13 7.42 4.34
N ALA A 233 3.85 6.29 4.98
CA ALA A 233 4.25 5.00 4.49
C ALA A 233 3.48 4.57 3.22
N MET A 234 2.18 4.87 3.15
CA MET A 234 1.36 4.49 2.00
C MET A 234 1.87 5.08 0.67
N PRO A 235 2.18 6.38 0.55
CA PRO A 235 2.75 6.94 -0.67
C PRO A 235 4.13 6.40 -1.05
N GLU A 236 4.96 6.08 -0.07
CA GLU A 236 6.36 5.72 -0.28
C GLU A 236 6.58 4.22 -0.53
N LEU A 237 5.76 3.37 0.08
CA LEU A 237 6.00 1.93 0.10
C LEU A 237 5.04 1.12 -0.79
N TYR A 238 3.93 1.73 -1.25
CA TYR A 238 2.90 1.02 -1.97
C TYR A 238 2.72 1.50 -3.41
N LEU A 239 2.45 0.56 -4.30
CA LEU A 239 2.08 0.85 -5.68
C LEU A 239 0.85 1.76 -5.71
N LYS A 240 0.90 2.78 -6.57
CA LYS A 240 -0.16 3.81 -6.66
C LYS A 240 -0.53 4.39 -5.28
N ARG A 241 0.45 4.59 -4.41
CA ARG A 241 0.25 5.20 -3.09
C ARG A 241 -0.79 4.46 -2.23
N GLY A 242 -0.99 3.16 -2.46
CA GLY A 242 -1.99 2.34 -1.77
C GLY A 242 -3.42 2.48 -2.30
N THR A 243 -3.65 3.19 -3.38
CA THR A 243 -4.98 3.38 -3.99
C THR A 243 -5.36 2.31 -5.02
N LEU A 244 -4.48 1.32 -5.28
CA LEU A 244 -4.75 0.27 -6.25
C LEU A 244 -5.93 -0.59 -5.82
N THR A 245 -6.93 -0.72 -6.70
CA THR A 245 -8.14 -1.48 -6.44
C THR A 245 -8.56 -2.33 -7.64
N SER A 246 -9.44 -3.30 -7.41
CA SER A 246 -10.17 -3.94 -8.51
C SER A 246 -11.07 -2.92 -9.23
N LYS A 247 -11.46 -3.23 -10.48
CA LYS A 247 -12.26 -2.33 -11.33
C LYS A 247 -13.59 -1.91 -10.70
N ASP A 248 -14.16 -2.77 -9.87
CA ASP A 248 -15.42 -2.52 -9.16
C ASP A 248 -15.23 -1.91 -7.76
N LEU A 249 -13.98 -1.63 -7.36
CA LEU A 249 -13.58 -1.20 -6.00
C LEU A 249 -13.94 -2.19 -4.88
N GLY A 250 -14.27 -3.43 -5.24
CA GLY A 250 -14.60 -4.47 -4.26
C GLY A 250 -13.39 -4.94 -3.46
N VAL A 251 -12.20 -4.90 -4.08
CA VAL A 251 -10.95 -5.36 -3.49
C VAL A 251 -9.91 -4.26 -3.55
N ILE A 252 -9.26 -3.96 -2.42
CA ILE A 252 -8.07 -3.11 -2.35
C ILE A 252 -6.85 -4.01 -2.48
N VAL A 253 -5.93 -3.66 -3.40
CA VAL A 253 -4.69 -4.40 -3.64
C VAL A 253 -3.52 -3.61 -3.06
N LEU A 254 -3.04 -4.02 -1.90
CA LEU A 254 -1.89 -3.42 -1.24
C LEU A 254 -0.60 -4.09 -1.74
N ALA A 255 -0.15 -3.67 -2.91
CA ALA A 255 1.09 -4.16 -3.50
C ALA A 255 2.28 -3.27 -3.08
N GLY A 256 3.35 -3.86 -2.57
CA GLY A 256 4.56 -3.13 -2.23
C GLY A 256 5.27 -2.59 -3.48
N SER A 257 5.73 -1.34 -3.42
CA SER A 257 6.53 -0.66 -4.45
C SER A 257 7.74 0.00 -3.77
N THR A 258 8.64 -0.83 -3.32
CA THR A 258 9.88 -0.47 -2.63
C THR A 258 10.86 -1.64 -2.80
N LEU A 259 12.15 -1.43 -2.61
CA LEU A 259 13.13 -2.52 -2.64
C LEU A 259 12.74 -3.62 -1.65
N GLY A 260 12.54 -4.85 -2.13
CA GLY A 260 11.96 -5.96 -1.39
C GLY A 260 10.44 -6.14 -1.60
N GLY A 261 9.78 -5.21 -2.28
CA GLY A 261 8.37 -5.29 -2.69
C GLY A 261 7.42 -5.58 -1.53
N GLY A 262 6.44 -6.46 -1.78
CA GLY A 262 5.43 -6.86 -0.79
C GLY A 262 6.00 -7.48 0.49
N THR A 263 7.21 -8.04 0.45
CA THR A 263 7.85 -8.63 1.65
C THR A 263 8.23 -7.60 2.71
N VAL A 264 8.34 -6.32 2.32
CA VAL A 264 8.62 -5.20 3.23
C VAL A 264 7.36 -4.75 3.97
N VAL A 265 6.20 -4.83 3.32
CA VAL A 265 4.93 -4.28 3.82
C VAL A 265 3.92 -5.34 4.27
N ASN A 266 4.23 -6.63 4.14
CA ASN A 266 3.37 -7.72 4.60
C ASN A 266 3.37 -7.84 6.15
N TRP A 267 2.47 -8.68 6.68
CA TRP A 267 2.34 -8.93 8.12
C TRP A 267 3.19 -10.12 8.60
N MET A 268 4.13 -10.60 7.77
CA MET A 268 5.03 -11.71 8.07
C MET A 268 4.36 -13.09 8.24
N THR A 269 3.09 -13.22 7.93
CA THR A 269 2.38 -14.50 7.97
C THR A 269 2.99 -15.45 6.93
N SER A 270 3.44 -16.62 7.37
CA SER A 270 4.23 -17.55 6.56
C SER A 270 3.62 -18.95 6.62
N PHE A 271 2.67 -19.22 5.73
CA PHE A 271 2.06 -20.54 5.56
C PHE A 271 2.56 -21.20 4.29
N ARG A 272 2.72 -22.53 4.33
CA ARG A 272 2.84 -23.33 3.11
C ARG A 272 1.49 -23.39 2.40
N THR A 273 1.52 -23.46 1.08
CA THR A 273 0.31 -23.73 0.29
C THR A 273 -0.23 -25.12 0.67
N PRO A 274 -1.52 -25.24 1.02
CA PRO A 274 -2.12 -26.54 1.35
C PRO A 274 -2.07 -27.52 0.18
N ASP A 275 -1.91 -28.82 0.46
CA ASP A 275 -1.76 -29.86 -0.55
C ASP A 275 -2.91 -29.89 -1.57
N TYR A 276 -4.15 -29.66 -1.14
CA TYR A 276 -5.29 -29.65 -2.05
C TYR A 276 -5.21 -28.50 -3.07
N VAL A 277 -4.64 -27.36 -2.70
CA VAL A 277 -4.41 -26.22 -3.61
C VAL A 277 -3.29 -26.54 -4.58
N LEU A 278 -2.22 -27.20 -4.12
CA LEU A 278 -1.13 -27.66 -4.98
C LEU A 278 -1.63 -28.66 -6.03
N GLN A 279 -2.53 -29.57 -5.64
CA GLN A 279 -3.18 -30.52 -6.55
C GLN A 279 -4.06 -29.79 -7.60
N GLU A 280 -4.83 -28.78 -7.18
CA GLU A 280 -5.63 -27.96 -8.08
C GLU A 280 -4.75 -27.21 -9.09
N TRP A 281 -3.61 -26.67 -8.64
CA TRP A 281 -2.67 -25.97 -9.52
C TRP A 281 -2.04 -26.92 -10.55
N GLU A 282 -1.67 -28.13 -10.15
CA GLU A 282 -1.15 -29.14 -11.08
C GLU A 282 -2.19 -29.51 -12.15
N GLN A 283 -3.44 -29.75 -11.73
CA GLN A 283 -4.52 -30.07 -12.66
C GLN A 283 -4.83 -28.92 -13.65
N THR A 284 -4.87 -27.68 -13.14
CA THR A 284 -5.23 -26.50 -13.92
C THR A 284 -4.12 -26.08 -14.88
N SER A 285 -2.86 -26.15 -14.45
CA SER A 285 -1.71 -25.76 -15.29
C SER A 285 -1.26 -26.84 -16.25
N GLY A 286 -1.53 -28.12 -15.97
CA GLY A 286 -0.99 -29.27 -16.69
C GLY A 286 0.50 -29.54 -16.44
N LEU A 287 1.12 -28.81 -15.48
CA LEU A 287 2.53 -28.97 -15.11
C LEU A 287 2.66 -30.11 -14.11
N LYS A 288 2.93 -31.30 -14.61
CA LYS A 288 3.10 -32.51 -13.79
C LYS A 288 4.36 -32.41 -12.93
N ASP A 289 4.27 -32.94 -11.72
CA ASP A 289 5.38 -33.06 -10.76
C ASP A 289 6.07 -31.74 -10.35
N VAL A 290 5.50 -30.58 -10.72
CA VAL A 290 6.05 -29.25 -10.32
C VAL A 290 5.53 -28.86 -8.94
N PHE A 291 4.24 -29.06 -8.68
CA PHE A 291 3.61 -28.65 -7.43
C PHE A 291 3.52 -29.78 -6.40
N ILE A 292 3.53 -31.03 -6.87
CA ILE A 292 3.45 -32.24 -6.02
C ILE A 292 4.77 -32.97 -6.13
N GLY A 293 5.64 -32.84 -5.14
CA GLY A 293 6.93 -33.51 -5.16
C GLY A 293 7.90 -32.97 -4.12
N SER A 294 9.01 -33.70 -3.92
CA SER A 294 10.03 -33.34 -2.94
C SER A 294 10.71 -31.99 -3.29
N ALA A 295 10.92 -31.71 -4.55
CA ALA A 295 11.59 -30.48 -4.99
C ALA A 295 10.91 -29.20 -4.49
N LEU A 296 9.57 -29.14 -4.54
CA LEU A 296 8.84 -28.00 -3.98
C LEU A 296 8.91 -27.97 -2.45
N GLN A 297 8.82 -29.14 -1.80
CA GLN A 297 8.95 -29.24 -0.35
C GLN A 297 10.34 -28.83 0.13
N ASP A 298 11.37 -29.21 -0.59
CA ASP A 298 12.76 -28.78 -0.32
C ASP A 298 12.92 -27.26 -0.51
N SER A 299 12.27 -26.71 -1.53
CA SER A 299 12.24 -25.26 -1.77
C SER A 299 11.51 -24.51 -0.65
N PHE A 300 10.36 -25.01 -0.18
CA PHE A 300 9.70 -24.44 1.00
C PHE A 300 10.61 -24.44 2.22
N ALA A 301 11.27 -25.58 2.50
CA ALA A 301 12.15 -25.70 3.64
C ALA A 301 13.35 -24.74 3.55
N ALA A 302 13.96 -24.60 2.37
CA ALA A 302 15.06 -23.68 2.14
C ALA A 302 14.64 -22.21 2.36
N VAL A 303 13.48 -21.82 1.84
CA VAL A 303 12.95 -20.45 2.02
C VAL A 303 12.60 -20.20 3.49
N GLU A 304 11.88 -21.12 4.15
CA GLU A 304 11.53 -21.00 5.57
C GLU A 304 12.77 -20.82 6.44
N GLN A 305 13.82 -21.58 6.17
CA GLN A 305 15.10 -21.46 6.87
C GLN A 305 15.73 -20.08 6.60
N ARG A 306 15.81 -19.66 5.32
CA ARG A 306 16.49 -18.40 4.96
C ARG A 306 15.81 -17.16 5.52
N ILE A 307 14.47 -17.13 5.55
CA ILE A 307 13.70 -16.03 6.09
C ILE A 307 13.30 -16.22 7.56
N ASN A 308 13.82 -17.25 8.22
CA ASN A 308 13.61 -17.56 9.64
C ASN A 308 12.14 -17.68 10.02
N VAL A 309 11.39 -18.54 9.35
CA VAL A 309 9.99 -18.80 9.72
C VAL A 309 9.91 -19.56 11.05
N ASN A 310 9.19 -19.00 12.01
CA ASN A 310 9.05 -19.59 13.35
C ASN A 310 7.77 -19.09 14.03
N THR A 311 7.40 -19.69 15.16
CA THR A 311 6.26 -19.28 16.00
C THR A 311 6.67 -18.53 17.27
N GLU A 312 7.97 -18.42 17.58
CA GLU A 312 8.51 -17.79 18.79
C GLU A 312 8.22 -16.28 18.80
N ASN A 313 8.11 -15.68 17.63
CA ASN A 313 7.79 -14.27 17.43
C ASN A 313 6.29 -14.00 17.27
N SER A 314 5.42 -14.88 17.75
CA SER A 314 3.96 -14.83 17.56
C SER A 314 3.18 -14.90 18.87
N ALA A 315 3.62 -14.18 19.91
CA ALA A 315 2.89 -14.10 21.18
C ALA A 315 1.51 -13.48 20.96
N HIS A 316 0.52 -14.00 21.67
CA HIS A 316 -0.85 -13.51 21.58
C HIS A 316 -0.98 -12.13 22.21
N ASN A 317 -1.65 -11.20 21.52
CA ASN A 317 -2.22 -10.02 22.14
C ASN A 317 -3.51 -10.42 22.90
N LYS A 318 -4.11 -9.48 23.62
CA LYS A 318 -5.32 -9.74 24.41
C LYS A 318 -6.48 -10.31 23.58
N GLN A 319 -6.68 -9.84 22.36
CA GLN A 319 -7.76 -10.31 21.48
C GLN A 319 -7.51 -11.75 21.01
N ASN A 320 -6.27 -12.05 20.60
CA ASN A 320 -5.89 -13.41 20.19
C ASN A 320 -5.98 -14.38 21.38
N GLN A 321 -5.60 -13.95 22.58
CA GLN A 321 -5.75 -14.78 23.77
C GLN A 321 -7.21 -15.12 24.08
N LEU A 322 -8.13 -14.15 23.95
CA LEU A 322 -9.56 -14.41 24.09
C LEU A 322 -10.08 -15.40 23.05
N LEU A 323 -9.56 -15.36 21.82
CA LEU A 323 -9.88 -16.35 20.79
C LEU A 323 -9.40 -17.73 21.19
N VAL A 324 -8.16 -17.86 21.68
CA VAL A 324 -7.60 -19.12 22.18
C VAL A 324 -8.45 -19.69 23.31
N ASP A 325 -8.81 -18.84 24.30
CA ASP A 325 -9.64 -19.24 25.42
C ASP A 325 -11.02 -19.72 24.98
N GLY A 326 -11.62 -19.04 24.00
CA GLY A 326 -12.88 -19.45 23.38
C GLY A 326 -12.77 -20.77 22.61
N CYS A 327 -11.69 -20.97 21.84
CA CYS A 327 -11.43 -22.23 21.16
C CYS A 327 -11.28 -23.39 22.16
N HIS A 328 -10.54 -23.19 23.25
CA HIS A 328 -10.41 -24.21 24.32
C HIS A 328 -11.77 -24.54 24.95
N ALA A 329 -12.57 -23.52 25.28
CA ALA A 329 -13.87 -23.71 25.91
C ALA A 329 -14.87 -24.49 25.01
N LEU A 330 -14.74 -24.32 23.69
CA LEU A 330 -15.62 -24.95 22.71
C LEU A 330 -15.03 -26.22 22.08
N GLY A 331 -13.81 -26.61 22.43
CA GLY A 331 -13.12 -27.76 21.85
C GLY A 331 -12.70 -27.59 20.38
N HIS A 332 -12.51 -26.34 19.94
CA HIS A 332 -12.03 -26.05 18.60
C HIS A 332 -10.50 -26.06 18.54
N HIS A 333 -9.98 -26.52 17.39
CA HIS A 333 -8.56 -26.46 17.07
C HIS A 333 -8.13 -25.00 16.84
N HIS A 334 -6.94 -24.65 17.29
CA HIS A 334 -6.27 -23.39 17.01
C HIS A 334 -4.76 -23.60 16.94
N GLU A 335 -4.09 -22.75 16.19
CA GLU A 335 -2.62 -22.77 16.05
C GLU A 335 -2.05 -21.35 16.07
N VAL A 336 -0.79 -21.27 16.49
CA VAL A 336 -0.02 -20.03 16.41
C VAL A 336 0.45 -19.81 14.96
N ILE A 337 0.22 -18.63 14.41
CA ILE A 337 0.64 -18.28 13.05
C ILE A 337 2.17 -18.19 12.99
N PRO A 338 2.85 -18.98 12.14
CA PRO A 338 4.28 -18.83 11.89
C PRO A 338 4.58 -17.51 11.18
N ARG A 339 5.70 -16.88 11.54
CA ARG A 339 6.11 -15.58 11.00
C ARG A 339 7.59 -15.56 10.67
N ASN A 340 7.96 -14.86 9.60
CA ASN A 340 9.36 -14.63 9.20
C ASN A 340 9.95 -13.44 9.96
N ALA A 341 10.31 -13.66 11.23
CA ALA A 341 10.80 -12.61 12.11
C ALA A 341 11.95 -13.08 13.02
N ILE A 342 12.79 -12.16 13.43
CA ILE A 342 13.82 -12.34 14.46
C ILE A 342 13.61 -11.21 15.49
N ASP A 343 13.53 -11.57 16.78
CA ASP A 343 13.41 -10.62 17.91
C ASP A 343 12.28 -9.59 17.76
N CYS A 344 11.13 -10.01 17.20
CA CYS A 344 10.00 -9.11 17.04
C CYS A 344 9.39 -8.71 18.38
N GLN A 345 9.36 -7.40 18.65
CA GLN A 345 8.80 -6.82 19.88
C GLN A 345 7.28 -7.01 20.00
N GLN A 346 6.57 -7.28 18.90
CA GLN A 346 5.13 -7.54 18.78
C GLN A 346 4.20 -6.46 19.38
N ARG A 347 4.71 -5.24 19.57
CA ARG A 347 4.00 -4.16 20.25
C ARG A 347 3.68 -2.96 19.36
N CYS A 348 4.29 -2.88 18.17
CA CYS A 348 4.19 -1.68 17.33
C CYS A 348 2.96 -1.69 16.40
N GLY A 349 2.51 -2.85 15.90
CA GLY A 349 1.38 -2.94 14.96
C GLY A 349 1.65 -2.39 13.55
N THR A 350 2.88 -1.96 13.23
CA THR A 350 3.22 -1.18 12.03
C THR A 350 3.85 -2.01 10.91
N CYS A 351 3.62 -3.32 10.88
CA CYS A 351 4.20 -4.19 9.86
C CYS A 351 3.92 -3.72 8.42
N GLY A 352 2.75 -3.14 8.16
CA GLY A 352 2.37 -2.57 6.87
C GLY A 352 3.14 -1.31 6.47
N PHE A 353 3.85 -0.67 7.40
CA PHE A 353 4.58 0.59 7.16
C PHE A 353 6.11 0.39 7.16
N GLY A 354 6.56 -0.84 6.91
CA GLY A 354 7.93 -1.24 7.08
C GLY A 354 8.22 -1.70 8.53
N CYS A 355 9.40 -2.22 8.78
CA CYS A 355 9.80 -2.69 10.10
C CYS A 355 11.00 -1.91 10.62
N ARG A 356 10.75 -0.77 11.27
CA ARG A 356 11.77 0.11 11.84
C ARG A 356 12.70 -0.60 12.85
N TYR A 357 12.18 -1.66 13.49
CA TYR A 357 12.93 -2.45 14.47
C TYR A 357 13.81 -3.54 13.85
N GLY A 358 13.78 -3.71 12.53
CA GLY A 358 14.62 -4.66 11.81
C GLY A 358 14.25 -6.12 12.00
N ALA A 359 13.17 -6.43 12.70
CA ALA A 359 12.76 -7.81 13.01
C ALA A 359 12.29 -8.62 11.79
N LYS A 360 11.62 -7.95 10.84
CA LYS A 360 11.06 -8.59 9.63
C LYS A 360 12.16 -9.08 8.70
N GLN A 361 12.12 -10.37 8.36
CA GLN A 361 13.05 -10.99 7.41
C GLN A 361 12.47 -10.90 5.98
N SER A 362 12.42 -9.69 5.44
CA SER A 362 12.03 -9.42 4.05
C SER A 362 13.11 -9.87 3.07
N THR A 363 12.79 -9.97 1.78
CA THR A 363 13.81 -10.22 0.75
C THR A 363 14.91 -9.17 0.75
N MET A 364 14.61 -7.93 1.12
CA MET A 364 15.61 -6.87 1.28
C MET A 364 16.69 -7.24 2.29
N LYS A 365 16.34 -7.88 3.40
CA LYS A 365 17.26 -8.28 4.47
C LYS A 365 17.88 -9.67 4.27
N THR A 366 17.37 -10.43 3.34
CA THR A 366 17.79 -11.80 3.07
C THR A 366 18.35 -11.92 1.66
N TYR A 367 17.61 -12.40 0.71
CA TYR A 367 18.06 -12.71 -0.64
C TYR A 367 18.65 -11.53 -1.41
N LEU A 368 18.12 -10.31 -1.26
CA LEU A 368 18.67 -9.13 -1.93
C LEU A 368 19.97 -8.67 -1.28
N GLN A 369 20.11 -8.87 0.03
CA GLN A 369 21.39 -8.66 0.71
C GLN A 369 22.41 -9.69 0.20
N ASP A 370 22.05 -10.97 0.11
CA ASP A 370 22.92 -12.02 -0.44
C ASP A 370 23.32 -11.68 -1.88
N ALA A 371 22.36 -11.24 -2.71
CA ALA A 371 22.64 -10.81 -4.08
C ALA A 371 23.65 -9.64 -4.13
N PHE A 372 23.42 -8.61 -3.30
CA PHE A 372 24.29 -7.44 -3.22
C PHE A 372 25.70 -7.81 -2.76
N ASP A 373 25.84 -8.63 -1.73
CA ASP A 373 27.12 -9.09 -1.18
C ASP A 373 27.91 -9.94 -2.19
N HIS A 374 27.23 -10.55 -3.17
CA HIS A 374 27.82 -11.31 -4.28
C HIS A 374 27.88 -10.53 -5.60
N GLY A 375 27.80 -9.18 -5.53
CA GLY A 375 28.08 -8.28 -6.66
C GLY A 375 26.91 -7.98 -7.56
N ALA A 376 25.67 -8.33 -7.20
CA ALA A 376 24.49 -7.88 -7.94
C ALA A 376 24.36 -6.35 -7.86
N ARG A 377 24.03 -5.74 -8.99
CA ARG A 377 23.75 -4.30 -9.10
C ARG A 377 22.26 -4.07 -8.96
N ILE A 378 21.85 -3.28 -7.99
CA ILE A 378 20.44 -2.99 -7.70
C ILE A 378 20.15 -1.55 -8.12
N VAL A 379 19.18 -1.37 -9.01
CA VAL A 379 18.70 -0.07 -9.46
C VAL A 379 17.29 0.13 -8.94
N VAL A 380 17.09 1.19 -8.18
CA VAL A 380 15.79 1.58 -7.61
C VAL A 380 15.22 2.80 -8.33
N ARG A 381 13.91 3.06 -8.17
CA ARG A 381 13.17 4.08 -8.92
C ARG A 381 13.32 3.90 -10.44
N CYS A 382 13.34 2.65 -10.86
CA CYS A 382 13.58 2.23 -12.24
C CYS A 382 12.44 1.33 -12.71
N ASN A 383 11.60 1.85 -13.58
CA ASN A 383 10.48 1.11 -14.16
C ASN A 383 10.96 0.34 -15.39
N ALA A 384 10.79 -0.98 -15.38
CA ALA A 384 11.03 -1.79 -16.57
C ALA A 384 9.85 -1.64 -17.54
N ASP A 385 10.09 -1.02 -18.68
CA ASP A 385 9.05 -0.67 -19.65
C ASP A 385 8.83 -1.79 -20.67
N LYS A 386 9.94 -2.41 -21.14
CA LYS A 386 9.86 -3.40 -22.20
C LYS A 386 10.99 -4.43 -22.14
N VAL A 387 10.63 -5.69 -22.34
CA VAL A 387 11.62 -6.75 -22.60
C VAL A 387 11.96 -6.72 -24.10
N LEU A 388 13.24 -6.59 -24.41
CA LEU A 388 13.75 -6.61 -25.79
C LEU A 388 13.94 -8.06 -26.23
N ILE A 389 13.31 -8.42 -27.35
CA ILE A 389 13.33 -9.79 -27.87
C ILE A 389 13.87 -9.77 -29.31
N GLU A 390 14.90 -10.57 -29.57
CA GLU A 390 15.48 -10.79 -30.90
C GLU A 390 15.50 -12.29 -31.22
N ASN A 391 14.98 -12.67 -32.34
CA ASN A 391 14.92 -14.08 -32.80
C ASN A 391 14.31 -15.04 -31.75
N GLY A 392 13.31 -14.57 -31.01
CA GLY A 392 12.66 -15.35 -29.96
C GLY A 392 13.41 -15.44 -28.62
N HIS A 393 14.53 -14.74 -28.46
CA HIS A 393 15.34 -14.70 -27.25
C HIS A 393 15.27 -13.32 -26.59
N ALA A 394 15.17 -13.28 -25.26
CA ALA A 394 15.30 -12.05 -24.50
C ALA A 394 16.77 -11.59 -24.54
N VAL A 395 17.00 -10.39 -25.09
CA VAL A 395 18.34 -9.80 -25.25
C VAL A 395 18.58 -8.60 -24.34
N GLY A 396 17.52 -8.04 -23.75
CA GLY A 396 17.64 -6.88 -22.86
C GLY A 396 16.32 -6.45 -22.26
N VAL A 397 16.39 -5.37 -21.48
CA VAL A 397 15.25 -4.67 -20.89
C VAL A 397 15.47 -3.18 -21.08
N GLU A 398 14.45 -2.49 -21.58
CA GLU A 398 14.35 -1.04 -21.60
C GLU A 398 13.64 -0.58 -20.33
N ALA A 399 14.19 0.45 -19.65
CA ALA A 399 13.71 0.90 -18.37
C ALA A 399 13.88 2.43 -18.22
N THR A 400 13.00 3.05 -17.41
CA THR A 400 13.00 4.47 -17.08
C THR A 400 13.01 4.72 -15.58
#